data_538896a552887baf6ffe96d9a2699b8e
#
_entry.id   538896a552887baf6ffe96d9a2699b8e
#
_cell.length_a   1.000
_cell.length_b   1.000
_cell.length_c   1.000
_cell.angle_alpha   90.00
_cell.angle_beta   90.00
_cell.angle_gamma   90.00
#
_symmetry.space_group_name_H-M   'P 1'
#
loop_
_entity.id
_entity.type
_entity.pdbx_description
1 polymer ?
#
loop_
_entity_poly.entity_id
_entity_poly.type
_entity_poly.pdbx_seq_one_letter_code
_entity_poly.pdbx_strand_id
1 'polypeptide(L)'
;MAATPRHAMTIQGGKKGRDTMASKADRHVLYEDSVQCVEAEIDFVDDTFKKLRNRKPRLLREDFCGTANTSCEWVRRRKRNRAFGVDLDENVQQWGMKHHVAKLGEARDRITLLNENVLDVDMEPVDIVLAMNFSYWIFKERDLLRRYFRSVYEGLVDDGIFFLDAYGGSDAYKEMRERTKYDDFTYIWDQASFDPISGDMLCKIHFSFPDGSRIKNAFTYDWRLWTLPEIRELLLEAGFERVTVYWQGDDEDSDEGNGEFEPAERGEADEAWIVYISAEK
;
A
#
# COMPACT_ATOMS: atom_id res chain seq x y z
N MET A 1 40.60 21.73 -59.74
CA MET A 1 40.97 21.90 -58.29
C MET A 1 39.70 22.23 -57.53
N ALA A 2 39.13 21.29 -56.89
CA ALA A 2 37.87 21.43 -56.16
C ALA A 2 38.18 21.53 -54.66
N ALA A 3 37.69 22.61 -54.04
CA ALA A 3 37.85 22.89 -52.61
C ALA A 3 36.82 22.11 -51.80
N THR A 4 37.29 21.39 -50.80
CA THR A 4 36.52 20.62 -49.83
C THR A 4 35.97 21.54 -48.74
N PRO A 5 34.65 21.47 -48.37
CA PRO A 5 34.14 22.28 -47.25
C PRO A 5 34.46 21.58 -45.91
N ARG A 6 35.01 22.34 -44.99
CA ARG A 6 35.23 21.94 -43.57
C ARG A 6 33.88 21.84 -42.87
N HIS A 7 33.56 20.65 -42.33
CA HIS A 7 32.45 20.44 -41.38
C HIS A 7 32.81 21.08 -40.04
N ALA A 8 32.03 22.06 -39.63
CA ALA A 8 32.04 22.59 -38.28
C ALA A 8 31.31 21.59 -37.36
N MET A 9 32.04 20.97 -36.45
CA MET A 9 31.48 20.18 -35.36
C MET A 9 30.78 21.09 -34.36
N THR A 10 29.45 21.14 -34.38
CA THR A 10 28.65 21.80 -33.34
C THR A 10 28.66 20.89 -32.12
N ILE A 11 29.41 21.29 -31.10
CA ILE A 11 29.35 20.69 -29.77
C ILE A 11 28.00 21.05 -29.18
N GLN A 12 27.05 20.10 -29.16
CA GLN A 12 25.82 20.23 -28.39
C GLN A 12 26.21 20.19 -26.91
N GLY A 13 26.21 21.34 -26.27
CA GLY A 13 26.33 21.49 -24.83
C GLY A 13 25.13 20.81 -24.18
N GLY A 14 25.35 19.67 -23.50
CA GLY A 14 24.36 19.01 -22.67
C GLY A 14 23.85 20.04 -21.64
N LYS A 15 22.55 20.35 -21.67
CA LYS A 15 21.89 21.11 -20.62
C LYS A 15 22.09 20.33 -19.32
N LYS A 16 22.96 20.82 -18.43
CA LYS A 16 22.95 20.40 -17.02
C LYS A 16 21.51 20.61 -16.53
N GLY A 17 20.82 19.53 -16.13
CA GLY A 17 19.50 19.62 -15.55
C GLY A 17 19.54 20.63 -14.39
N ARG A 18 18.56 21.54 -14.33
CA ARG A 18 18.43 22.47 -13.20
C ARG A 18 18.35 21.62 -11.92
N ASP A 19 19.13 22.00 -10.92
CA ASP A 19 19.08 21.45 -9.57
C ASP A 19 17.76 21.94 -8.91
N THR A 20 16.71 21.15 -9.03
CA THR A 20 15.36 21.45 -8.54
C THR A 20 15.01 20.60 -7.32
N MET A 21 14.00 21.00 -6.54
CA MET A 21 13.51 20.21 -5.42
C MET A 21 13.10 18.81 -5.88
N ALA A 22 12.38 18.69 -7.01
CA ALA A 22 11.99 17.41 -7.59
C ALA A 22 13.18 16.50 -7.95
N SER A 23 14.31 17.07 -8.37
CA SER A 23 15.50 16.29 -8.74
C SER A 23 16.28 15.74 -7.53
N LYS A 24 16.04 16.30 -6.34
CA LYS A 24 16.66 15.91 -5.06
C LYS A 24 15.77 15.03 -4.20
N ALA A 25 14.46 15.09 -4.43
CA ALA A 25 13.48 14.37 -3.65
C ALA A 25 13.51 12.86 -3.96
N ASP A 26 13.37 12.05 -2.92
CA ASP A 26 13.17 10.62 -3.03
C ASP A 26 11.67 10.30 -3.01
N ARG A 27 11.17 9.67 -4.06
CA ARG A 27 9.74 9.37 -4.20
C ARG A 27 9.22 8.43 -3.12
N HIS A 28 10.06 7.54 -2.58
CA HIS A 28 9.65 6.60 -1.54
C HIS A 28 9.47 7.31 -0.19
N VAL A 29 10.37 8.25 0.14
CA VAL A 29 10.20 9.10 1.32
C VAL A 29 8.92 9.92 1.22
N LEU A 30 8.69 10.58 0.07
CA LEU A 30 7.46 11.37 -0.15
C LEU A 30 6.19 10.51 -0.05
N TYR A 31 6.23 9.27 -0.52
CA TYR A 31 5.12 8.33 -0.41
C TYR A 31 4.86 7.95 1.06
N GLU A 32 5.89 7.59 1.79
CA GLU A 32 5.78 7.24 3.21
C GLU A 32 5.23 8.40 4.03
N ASP A 33 5.71 9.61 3.79
CA ASP A 33 5.27 10.83 4.49
C ASP A 33 3.80 11.23 4.16
N SER A 34 3.26 10.79 3.00
CA SER A 34 1.94 11.24 2.54
C SER A 34 0.85 10.16 2.53
N VAL A 35 1.22 8.88 2.55
CA VAL A 35 0.28 7.76 2.36
C VAL A 35 0.27 6.79 3.53
N GLN A 36 1.43 6.58 4.18
CA GLN A 36 1.56 5.55 5.20
C GLN A 36 1.42 6.13 6.62
N CYS A 37 0.67 5.42 7.46
CA CYS A 37 0.60 5.65 8.91
C CYS A 37 0.86 4.32 9.64
N VAL A 38 2.08 3.78 9.47
CA VAL A 38 2.43 2.40 9.87
C VAL A 38 2.26 2.13 11.37
N GLU A 39 2.44 3.15 12.21
CA GLU A 39 2.23 3.02 13.64
C GLU A 39 0.75 2.76 13.97
N ALA A 40 -0.16 3.54 13.39
CA ALA A 40 -1.60 3.38 13.60
C ALA A 40 -2.13 2.07 12.99
N GLU A 41 -1.64 1.71 11.78
CA GLU A 41 -1.98 0.43 11.13
C GLU A 41 -1.58 -0.76 12.01
N ILE A 42 -0.35 -0.76 12.55
CA ILE A 42 0.14 -1.84 13.42
C ILE A 42 -0.57 -1.85 14.77
N ASP A 43 -0.92 -0.68 15.34
CA ASP A 43 -1.70 -0.61 16.56
C ASP A 43 -3.09 -1.25 16.35
N PHE A 44 -3.78 -0.88 15.28
CA PHE A 44 -5.08 -1.48 14.92
C PHE A 44 -4.98 -2.99 14.75
N VAL A 45 -4.03 -3.48 13.97
CA VAL A 45 -3.83 -4.91 13.66
C VAL A 45 -3.51 -5.71 14.93
N ASP A 46 -2.57 -5.22 15.74
CA ASP A 46 -2.12 -5.90 16.96
C ASP A 46 -3.22 -5.95 18.01
N ASP A 47 -3.95 -4.87 18.22
CA ASP A 47 -5.02 -4.78 19.22
C ASP A 47 -6.26 -5.58 18.78
N THR A 48 -6.62 -5.52 17.50
CA THR A 48 -7.70 -6.33 16.93
C THR A 48 -7.39 -7.82 17.05
N PHE A 49 -6.18 -8.23 16.68
CA PHE A 49 -5.77 -9.63 16.84
C PHE A 49 -5.85 -10.09 18.29
N LYS A 50 -5.32 -9.32 19.24
CA LYS A 50 -5.39 -9.64 20.68
C LYS A 50 -6.84 -9.73 21.17
N LYS A 51 -7.71 -8.81 20.75
CA LYS A 51 -9.14 -8.78 21.09
C LYS A 51 -9.85 -10.05 20.61
N LEU A 52 -9.55 -10.48 19.37
CA LEU A 52 -10.22 -11.63 18.75
C LEU A 52 -9.63 -12.99 19.21
N ARG A 53 -8.36 -13.07 19.56
CA ARG A 53 -7.64 -14.33 19.83
C ARG A 53 -7.18 -14.50 21.28
N ASN A 54 -7.30 -13.47 22.11
CA ASN A 54 -6.83 -13.46 23.52
C ASN A 54 -5.35 -13.90 23.65
N ARG A 55 -4.54 -13.68 22.64
CA ARG A 55 -3.10 -13.93 22.60
C ARG A 55 -2.38 -12.87 21.78
N LYS A 56 -1.06 -12.75 21.93
CA LYS A 56 -0.25 -11.84 21.10
C LYS A 56 0.24 -12.57 19.85
N PRO A 57 0.05 -11.98 18.67
CA PRO A 57 0.64 -12.50 17.44
C PRO A 57 2.17 -12.27 17.45
N ARG A 58 2.91 -13.06 16.64
CA ARG A 58 4.37 -13.00 16.54
C ARG A 58 4.87 -12.95 15.11
N LEU A 59 4.28 -13.76 14.24
CA LEU A 59 4.67 -13.89 12.85
C LEU A 59 3.72 -13.07 11.98
N LEU A 60 4.28 -12.14 11.23
CA LEU A 60 3.55 -11.30 10.29
C LEU A 60 4.13 -11.48 8.88
N ARG A 61 3.25 -11.65 7.89
CA ARG A 61 3.58 -11.52 6.48
C ARG A 61 2.92 -10.25 5.93
N GLU A 62 3.71 -9.38 5.33
CA GLU A 62 3.26 -8.20 4.61
C GLU A 62 3.34 -8.48 3.12
N ASP A 63 2.20 -8.68 2.47
CA ASP A 63 2.10 -8.82 1.03
C ASP A 63 2.15 -7.43 0.38
N PHE A 64 2.81 -7.33 -0.78
CA PHE A 64 3.09 -6.05 -1.46
C PHE A 64 3.87 -5.08 -0.59
N CYS A 65 4.87 -5.57 0.13
CA CYS A 65 5.54 -4.86 1.21
C CYS A 65 6.30 -3.60 0.77
N GLY A 66 6.60 -3.44 -0.52
CA GLY A 66 7.32 -2.29 -1.03
C GLY A 66 8.63 -2.04 -0.27
N THR A 67 8.68 -0.92 0.46
CA THR A 67 9.85 -0.54 1.28
C THR A 67 9.95 -1.30 2.60
N ALA A 68 8.99 -2.16 2.92
CA ALA A 68 8.89 -2.92 4.17
C ALA A 68 8.85 -2.05 5.45
N ASN A 69 8.30 -0.84 5.33
CA ASN A 69 8.19 0.08 6.47
C ASN A 69 7.27 -0.49 7.56
N THR A 70 6.13 -1.06 7.19
CA THR A 70 5.17 -1.72 8.11
C THR A 70 5.78 -2.95 8.78
N SER A 71 6.49 -3.79 8.02
CA SER A 71 7.27 -4.92 8.56
C SER A 71 8.32 -4.48 9.56
N CYS A 72 9.00 -3.35 9.30
CA CYS A 72 9.98 -2.77 10.21
C CYS A 72 9.33 -2.29 11.50
N GLU A 73 8.19 -1.62 11.41
CA GLU A 73 7.44 -1.20 12.59
C GLU A 73 6.98 -2.39 13.42
N TRP A 74 6.47 -3.45 12.80
CA TRP A 74 6.08 -4.68 13.49
C TRP A 74 7.18 -5.26 14.36
N VAL A 75 8.41 -5.38 13.85
CA VAL A 75 9.51 -5.97 14.63
C VAL A 75 10.04 -5.05 15.72
N ARG A 76 9.84 -3.71 15.61
CA ARG A 76 10.18 -2.74 16.67
C ARG A 76 9.29 -2.92 17.89
N ARG A 77 8.01 -3.27 17.71
CA ARG A 77 7.02 -3.36 18.79
C ARG A 77 7.39 -4.37 19.87
N ARG A 78 7.98 -5.52 19.51
CA ARG A 78 8.30 -6.59 20.47
C ARG A 78 9.50 -7.43 20.02
N LYS A 79 10.34 -7.85 20.98
CA LYS A 79 11.53 -8.67 20.72
C LYS A 79 11.23 -10.04 20.06
N ARG A 80 10.01 -10.57 20.20
CA ARG A 80 9.61 -11.85 19.64
C ARG A 80 8.89 -11.74 18.29
N ASN A 81 8.60 -10.52 17.85
CA ASN A 81 7.99 -10.31 16.54
C ASN A 81 9.00 -10.61 15.43
N ARG A 82 8.53 -11.32 14.42
CA ARG A 82 9.22 -11.56 13.15
C ARG A 82 8.33 -11.13 12.01
N ALA A 83 8.90 -10.66 10.92
CA ALA A 83 8.17 -10.23 9.73
C ALA A 83 8.78 -10.85 8.47
N PHE A 84 7.88 -11.14 7.52
CA PHE A 84 8.19 -11.53 6.15
C PHE A 84 7.55 -10.50 5.21
N GLY A 85 8.36 -9.76 4.48
CA GLY A 85 7.88 -8.83 3.46
C GLY A 85 7.97 -9.46 2.09
N VAL A 86 6.87 -9.52 1.36
CA VAL A 86 6.78 -10.11 0.02
C VAL A 86 6.50 -9.03 -1.00
N ASP A 87 7.35 -8.90 -2.01
CA ASP A 87 7.15 -7.97 -3.12
C ASP A 87 7.88 -8.47 -4.38
N LEU A 88 7.34 -8.16 -5.56
CA LEU A 88 7.98 -8.48 -6.84
C LEU A 88 9.04 -7.45 -7.29
N ASP A 89 9.00 -6.23 -6.76
CA ASP A 89 9.94 -5.17 -7.12
C ASP A 89 11.20 -5.24 -6.24
N GLU A 90 12.23 -5.91 -6.74
CA GLU A 90 13.53 -6.02 -6.09
C GLU A 90 14.15 -4.65 -5.78
N ASN A 91 13.94 -3.63 -6.63
CA ASN A 91 14.56 -2.31 -6.42
C ASN A 91 13.93 -1.61 -5.21
N VAL A 92 12.61 -1.72 -5.04
CA VAL A 92 11.94 -1.13 -3.87
C VAL A 92 12.34 -1.84 -2.58
N GLN A 93 12.46 -3.18 -2.61
CA GLN A 93 12.97 -3.94 -1.48
C GLN A 93 14.42 -3.57 -1.12
N GLN A 94 15.29 -3.41 -2.12
CA GLN A 94 16.68 -2.96 -1.89
C GLN A 94 16.72 -1.55 -1.29
N TRP A 95 15.82 -0.66 -1.71
CA TRP A 95 15.68 0.66 -1.09
C TRP A 95 15.27 0.53 0.38
N GLY A 96 14.25 -0.29 0.67
CA GLY A 96 13.77 -0.58 2.04
C GLY A 96 14.84 -1.21 2.92
N MET A 97 15.59 -2.17 2.40
CA MET A 97 16.76 -2.75 3.10
C MET A 97 17.74 -1.68 3.56
N LYS A 98 18.06 -0.72 2.68
CA LYS A 98 19.02 0.35 2.98
C LYS A 98 18.46 1.39 3.95
N HIS A 99 17.21 1.79 3.78
CA HIS A 99 16.64 2.96 4.46
C HIS A 99 15.89 2.61 5.74
N HIS A 100 15.36 1.38 5.87
CA HIS A 100 14.61 0.91 7.03
C HIS A 100 15.30 -0.25 7.75
N VAL A 101 15.47 -1.39 7.11
CA VAL A 101 15.94 -2.62 7.74
C VAL A 101 17.34 -2.43 8.33
N ALA A 102 18.26 -1.78 7.60
CA ALA A 102 19.63 -1.50 8.10
C ALA A 102 19.66 -0.64 9.38
N LYS A 103 18.60 0.14 9.65
CA LYS A 103 18.50 0.99 10.84
C LYS A 103 17.93 0.28 12.07
N LEU A 104 17.47 -0.96 11.95
CA LEU A 104 16.83 -1.70 13.04
C LEU A 104 17.81 -2.26 14.09
N GLY A 105 19.12 -2.16 13.87
CA GLY A 105 20.10 -2.78 14.74
C GLY A 105 19.90 -4.31 14.82
N GLU A 106 19.84 -4.87 16.02
CA GLU A 106 19.62 -6.31 16.25
C GLU A 106 18.25 -6.81 15.72
N ALA A 107 17.26 -5.92 15.57
CA ALA A 107 15.94 -6.30 15.11
C ALA A 107 15.91 -6.68 13.61
N ARG A 108 16.91 -6.30 12.83
CA ARG A 108 17.03 -6.61 11.41
C ARG A 108 17.01 -8.12 11.12
N ASP A 109 17.57 -8.93 12.03
CA ASP A 109 17.67 -10.38 11.87
C ASP A 109 16.28 -11.08 12.01
N ARG A 110 15.25 -10.29 12.34
CA ARG A 110 13.86 -10.75 12.49
C ARG A 110 12.96 -10.39 11.30
N ILE A 111 13.54 -9.76 10.26
CA ILE A 111 12.86 -9.47 8.99
C ILE A 111 13.49 -10.31 7.89
N THR A 112 12.64 -10.91 7.07
CA THR A 112 13.01 -11.59 5.83
C THR A 112 12.25 -10.93 4.69
N LEU A 113 12.94 -10.44 3.67
CA LEU A 113 12.32 -9.94 2.45
C LEU A 113 12.40 -11.03 1.38
N LEU A 114 11.25 -11.32 0.77
CA LEU A 114 11.07 -12.32 -0.28
C LEU A 114 10.74 -11.60 -1.58
N ASN A 115 11.60 -11.71 -2.58
CA ASN A 115 11.32 -11.19 -3.91
C ASN A 115 10.53 -12.25 -4.69
N GLU A 116 9.27 -12.42 -4.33
CA GLU A 116 8.39 -13.47 -4.81
C GLU A 116 6.98 -12.93 -5.13
N ASN A 117 6.23 -13.73 -5.87
CA ASN A 117 4.82 -13.42 -6.14
C ASN A 117 3.97 -13.85 -4.94
N VAL A 118 3.17 -12.95 -4.39
CA VAL A 118 2.26 -13.22 -3.27
C VAL A 118 1.28 -14.38 -3.50
N LEU A 119 1.05 -14.75 -4.77
CA LEU A 119 0.23 -15.91 -5.16
C LEU A 119 0.91 -17.26 -4.93
N ASP A 120 2.23 -17.28 -4.87
CA ASP A 120 3.02 -18.51 -4.94
C ASP A 120 4.05 -18.62 -3.79
N VAL A 121 3.91 -17.76 -2.76
CA VAL A 121 4.80 -17.76 -1.59
C VAL A 121 4.68 -19.07 -0.82
N ASP A 122 5.82 -19.76 -0.66
CA ASP A 122 5.94 -20.98 0.16
C ASP A 122 6.77 -20.68 1.41
N MET A 123 6.10 -20.62 2.55
CA MET A 123 6.72 -20.32 3.85
C MET A 123 5.93 -20.92 5.01
N GLU A 124 6.52 -20.90 6.21
CA GLU A 124 5.82 -21.30 7.43
C GLU A 124 4.53 -20.49 7.63
N PRO A 125 3.43 -21.10 8.09
CA PRO A 125 2.21 -20.36 8.38
C PRO A 125 2.42 -19.25 9.42
N VAL A 126 1.75 -18.12 9.23
CA VAL A 126 1.90 -16.92 10.05
C VAL A 126 0.64 -16.59 10.84
N ASP A 127 0.79 -15.80 11.91
CA ASP A 127 -0.35 -15.33 12.71
C ASP A 127 -1.18 -14.30 11.95
N ILE A 128 -0.50 -13.43 11.19
CA ILE A 128 -1.11 -12.31 10.49
C ILE A 128 -0.55 -12.23 9.07
N VAL A 129 -1.45 -12.01 8.10
CA VAL A 129 -1.10 -11.49 6.77
C VAL A 129 -1.67 -10.08 6.64
N LEU A 130 -0.91 -9.16 6.07
CA LEU A 130 -1.35 -7.81 5.72
C LEU A 130 -1.33 -7.60 4.21
N ALA A 131 -2.35 -6.95 3.67
CA ALA A 131 -2.36 -6.39 2.31
C ALA A 131 -3.02 -5.02 2.35
N MET A 132 -2.25 -4.00 2.73
CA MET A 132 -2.74 -2.64 2.94
C MET A 132 -2.53 -1.77 1.69
N ASN A 133 -3.08 -0.55 1.74
CA ASN A 133 -3.05 0.43 0.66
C ASN A 133 -3.64 -0.10 -0.66
N PHE A 134 -4.71 -0.88 -0.57
CA PHE A 134 -5.49 -1.43 -1.69
C PHE A 134 -4.64 -2.26 -2.68
N SER A 135 -3.46 -2.71 -2.28
CA SER A 135 -2.46 -3.33 -3.16
C SER A 135 -2.98 -4.56 -3.90
N TYR A 136 -3.89 -5.34 -3.28
CA TYR A 136 -4.51 -6.52 -3.89
C TYR A 136 -5.47 -6.19 -5.05
N TRP A 137 -5.83 -4.92 -5.26
CA TRP A 137 -6.69 -4.48 -6.38
C TRP A 137 -6.02 -4.62 -7.75
N ILE A 138 -4.72 -4.93 -7.80
CA ILE A 138 -4.02 -5.34 -9.03
C ILE A 138 -4.60 -6.63 -9.62
N PHE A 139 -5.25 -7.45 -8.79
CA PHE A 139 -5.94 -8.66 -9.23
C PHE A 139 -7.33 -8.30 -9.76
N LYS A 140 -7.41 -7.96 -11.04
CA LYS A 140 -8.63 -7.46 -11.68
C LYS A 140 -9.65 -8.56 -11.98
N GLU A 141 -9.19 -9.80 -12.17
CA GLU A 141 -10.06 -10.94 -12.44
C GLU A 141 -10.54 -11.56 -11.13
N ARG A 142 -11.85 -11.81 -11.03
CA ARG A 142 -12.50 -12.37 -9.83
C ARG A 142 -11.83 -13.67 -9.36
N ASP A 143 -11.56 -14.57 -10.30
CA ASP A 143 -10.93 -15.86 -9.98
C ASP A 143 -9.49 -15.71 -9.50
N LEU A 144 -8.77 -14.70 -10.02
CA LEU A 144 -7.40 -14.42 -9.60
C LEU A 144 -7.37 -13.82 -8.19
N LEU A 145 -8.28 -12.87 -7.86
CA LEU A 145 -8.41 -12.33 -6.52
C LEU A 145 -8.82 -13.41 -5.51
N ARG A 146 -9.77 -14.29 -5.88
CA ARG A 146 -10.15 -15.44 -5.05
C ARG A 146 -8.98 -16.39 -4.82
N ARG A 147 -8.16 -16.67 -5.86
CA ARG A 147 -6.94 -17.48 -5.73
C ARG A 147 -5.96 -16.84 -4.76
N TYR A 148 -5.76 -15.53 -4.82
CA TYR A 148 -4.93 -14.79 -3.87
C TYR A 148 -5.45 -14.95 -2.45
N PHE A 149 -6.72 -14.68 -2.19
CA PHE A 149 -7.32 -14.86 -0.86
C PHE A 149 -7.20 -16.31 -0.35
N ARG A 150 -7.30 -17.29 -1.26
CA ARG A 150 -7.09 -18.69 -0.91
C ARG A 150 -5.65 -18.96 -0.50
N SER A 151 -4.67 -18.44 -1.21
CA SER A 151 -3.26 -18.62 -0.85
C SER A 151 -2.94 -17.96 0.51
N VAL A 152 -3.55 -16.81 0.80
CA VAL A 152 -3.45 -16.17 2.12
C VAL A 152 -4.06 -17.05 3.20
N TYR A 153 -5.27 -17.56 2.98
CA TYR A 153 -5.92 -18.50 3.92
C TYR A 153 -5.04 -19.72 4.22
N GLU A 154 -4.44 -20.32 3.22
CA GLU A 154 -3.55 -21.48 3.37
C GLU A 154 -2.25 -21.13 4.10
N GLY A 155 -1.74 -19.92 3.92
CA GLY A 155 -0.54 -19.40 4.59
C GLY A 155 -0.73 -18.93 6.04
N LEU A 156 -1.96 -18.94 6.57
CA LEU A 156 -2.25 -18.61 7.96
C LEU A 156 -2.26 -19.84 8.87
N VAL A 157 -1.86 -19.66 10.14
CA VAL A 157 -2.14 -20.65 11.20
C VAL A 157 -3.65 -20.78 11.43
N ASP A 158 -4.10 -21.85 12.11
CA ASP A 158 -5.53 -22.16 12.27
C ASP A 158 -6.35 -21.04 12.94
N ASP A 159 -5.75 -20.20 13.77
CA ASP A 159 -6.37 -19.02 14.37
C ASP A 159 -5.79 -17.71 13.80
N GLY A 160 -5.24 -17.75 12.61
CA GLY A 160 -4.65 -16.60 11.95
C GLY A 160 -5.70 -15.61 11.45
N ILE A 161 -5.25 -14.39 11.16
CA ILE A 161 -6.13 -13.32 10.65
C ILE A 161 -5.43 -12.62 9.46
N PHE A 162 -6.19 -12.43 8.39
CA PHE A 162 -5.82 -11.59 7.28
C PHE A 162 -6.42 -10.20 7.47
N PHE A 163 -5.59 -9.15 7.38
CA PHE A 163 -6.01 -7.76 7.40
C PHE A 163 -5.77 -7.09 6.06
N LEU A 164 -6.75 -6.37 5.58
CA LEU A 164 -6.70 -5.61 4.34
C LEU A 164 -7.55 -4.35 4.49
N ASP A 165 -7.43 -3.43 3.54
CA ASP A 165 -8.21 -2.20 3.50
C ASP A 165 -8.99 -2.06 2.20
N ALA A 166 -9.96 -1.18 2.18
CA ALA A 166 -10.67 -0.78 0.98
C ALA A 166 -11.14 0.67 1.12
N TYR A 167 -11.28 1.36 0.00
CA TYR A 167 -12.00 2.63 -0.05
C TYR A 167 -13.17 2.56 -1.03
N GLY A 168 -14.09 3.51 -0.91
CA GLY A 168 -15.23 3.60 -1.78
C GLY A 168 -15.99 4.90 -1.58
N GLY A 169 -17.26 4.87 -1.91
CA GLY A 169 -18.13 6.04 -2.00
C GLY A 169 -18.32 6.50 -3.44
N SER A 170 -19.13 7.52 -3.67
CA SER A 170 -19.42 8.02 -5.02
C SER A 170 -18.18 8.58 -5.72
N ASP A 171 -17.19 9.05 -4.97
CA ASP A 171 -15.97 9.63 -5.49
C ASP A 171 -15.01 8.59 -6.06
N ALA A 172 -15.08 7.33 -5.59
CA ALA A 172 -14.28 6.24 -6.14
C ALA A 172 -14.57 5.96 -7.63
N TYR A 173 -15.75 6.38 -8.13
CA TYR A 173 -16.15 6.21 -9.54
C TYR A 173 -15.85 7.43 -10.42
N LYS A 174 -15.28 8.50 -9.86
CA LYS A 174 -15.05 9.76 -10.59
C LYS A 174 -13.61 9.86 -11.09
N GLU A 175 -13.44 10.41 -12.29
CA GLU A 175 -12.14 10.94 -12.70
C GLU A 175 -11.92 12.28 -11.98
N MET A 176 -10.95 12.29 -11.05
CA MET A 176 -10.73 13.46 -10.20
C MET A 176 -9.30 13.58 -9.72
N ARG A 177 -8.96 14.75 -9.19
CA ARG A 177 -7.66 15.01 -8.57
C ARG A 177 -7.83 15.70 -7.24
N GLU A 178 -7.24 15.10 -6.23
CA GLU A 178 -7.15 15.65 -4.89
C GLU A 178 -5.74 16.16 -4.62
N ARG A 179 -5.64 17.15 -3.73
CA ARG A 179 -4.38 17.79 -3.40
C ARG A 179 -4.27 18.00 -1.91
N THR A 180 -3.27 17.40 -1.30
CA THR A 180 -2.95 17.58 0.11
C THR A 180 -1.62 18.31 0.22
N LYS A 181 -1.61 19.46 0.93
CA LYS A 181 -0.40 20.25 1.15
C LYS A 181 0.34 19.76 2.37
N TYR A 182 1.65 19.54 2.19
CA TYR A 182 2.64 19.36 3.23
C TYR A 182 3.59 20.58 3.25
N ASP A 183 4.44 20.69 4.26
CA ASP A 183 5.34 21.85 4.42
C ASP A 183 6.25 22.05 3.19
N ASP A 184 6.85 20.98 2.68
CA ASP A 184 7.84 21.02 1.61
C ASP A 184 7.34 20.58 0.23
N PHE A 185 6.13 19.99 0.15
CA PHE A 185 5.56 19.48 -1.10
C PHE A 185 4.03 19.46 -1.06
N THR A 186 3.43 19.21 -2.21
CA THR A 186 2.01 18.88 -2.34
C THR A 186 1.89 17.48 -2.93
N TYR A 187 1.23 16.58 -2.23
CA TYR A 187 0.76 15.30 -2.72
C TYR A 187 -0.45 15.48 -3.64
N ILE A 188 -0.50 14.74 -4.71
CA ILE A 188 -1.60 14.79 -5.69
C ILE A 188 -2.02 13.36 -6.00
N TRP A 189 -3.21 13.00 -5.55
CA TRP A 189 -3.92 11.79 -5.97
C TRP A 189 -4.68 12.08 -7.26
N ASP A 190 -4.49 11.27 -8.30
CA ASP A 190 -5.08 11.43 -9.63
C ASP A 190 -5.79 10.15 -10.02
N GLN A 191 -7.12 10.10 -9.87
CA GLN A 191 -7.97 9.07 -10.47
C GLN A 191 -8.13 9.42 -11.96
N ALA A 192 -7.19 8.94 -12.78
CA ALA A 192 -7.01 9.40 -14.16
C ALA A 192 -8.03 8.79 -15.14
N SER A 193 -8.58 7.62 -14.82
CA SER A 193 -9.68 7.01 -15.57
C SER A 193 -10.41 5.96 -14.75
N PHE A 194 -11.69 5.76 -15.07
CA PHE A 194 -12.54 4.69 -14.53
C PHE A 194 -13.43 4.13 -15.65
N ASP A 195 -13.48 2.81 -15.80
CA ASP A 195 -14.39 2.12 -16.72
C ASP A 195 -15.54 1.47 -15.93
N PRO A 196 -16.79 1.94 -16.09
CA PRO A 196 -17.92 1.43 -15.33
C PRO A 196 -18.38 0.02 -15.76
N ILE A 197 -17.89 -0.52 -16.87
CA ILE A 197 -18.24 -1.88 -17.33
C ILE A 197 -17.35 -2.92 -16.64
N SER A 198 -16.04 -2.67 -16.61
CA SER A 198 -15.07 -3.60 -16.02
C SER A 198 -14.74 -3.29 -14.55
N GLY A 199 -14.96 -2.04 -14.11
CA GLY A 199 -14.47 -1.53 -12.85
C GLY A 199 -12.98 -1.16 -12.87
N ASP A 200 -12.34 -1.22 -14.04
CA ASP A 200 -10.92 -0.87 -14.19
C ASP A 200 -10.72 0.60 -13.91
N MET A 201 -9.67 0.90 -13.14
CA MET A 201 -9.30 2.27 -12.81
C MET A 201 -7.79 2.46 -12.90
N LEU A 202 -7.39 3.65 -13.36
CA LEU A 202 -6.00 4.06 -13.40
C LEU A 202 -5.79 5.20 -12.41
N CYS A 203 -5.03 4.93 -11.35
CA CYS A 203 -4.68 5.93 -10.35
C CYS A 203 -3.21 6.28 -10.41
N LYS A 204 -2.88 7.53 -10.09
CA LYS A 204 -1.51 8.04 -10.12
C LYS A 204 -1.23 8.93 -8.93
N ILE A 205 0.00 8.86 -8.44
CA ILE A 205 0.52 9.81 -7.46
C ILE A 205 1.50 10.74 -8.15
N HIS A 206 1.35 12.05 -7.88
CA HIS A 206 2.31 13.07 -8.31
C HIS A 206 2.72 13.92 -7.10
N PHE A 207 3.91 14.52 -7.19
CA PHE A 207 4.37 15.48 -6.20
C PHE A 207 4.72 16.78 -6.88
N SER A 208 4.32 17.92 -6.29
CA SER A 208 4.71 19.25 -6.74
C SER A 208 5.38 20.03 -5.61
N PHE A 209 6.35 20.86 -5.97
CA PHE A 209 7.21 21.55 -5.01
C PHE A 209 7.06 23.08 -5.13
N PRO A 210 7.41 23.85 -4.07
CA PRO A 210 7.33 25.29 -4.05
C PRO A 210 8.12 26.00 -5.17
N ASP A 211 9.22 25.37 -5.64
CA ASP A 211 10.03 25.90 -6.75
C ASP A 211 9.39 25.69 -8.14
N GLY A 212 8.16 25.14 -8.18
CA GLY A 212 7.39 24.84 -9.39
C GLY A 212 7.79 23.53 -10.08
N SER A 213 8.81 22.82 -9.57
CA SER A 213 9.19 21.50 -10.08
C SER A 213 8.19 20.41 -9.65
N ARG A 214 8.20 19.29 -10.39
CA ARG A 214 7.22 18.20 -10.17
C ARG A 214 7.84 16.83 -10.43
N ILE A 215 7.42 15.85 -9.65
CA ILE A 215 7.54 14.42 -9.97
C ILE A 215 6.17 13.97 -10.48
N LYS A 216 6.07 13.71 -11.78
CA LYS A 216 4.83 13.20 -12.38
C LYS A 216 4.85 11.70 -12.45
N ASN A 217 3.70 11.06 -12.18
CA ASN A 217 3.55 9.60 -12.16
C ASN A 217 4.64 8.95 -11.29
N ALA A 218 4.83 9.50 -10.07
CA ALA A 218 5.76 8.92 -9.10
C ALA A 218 5.40 7.47 -8.83
N PHE A 219 4.09 7.20 -8.73
CA PHE A 219 3.49 5.87 -8.68
C PHE A 219 2.29 5.82 -9.63
N THR A 220 2.00 4.64 -10.15
CA THR A 220 0.89 4.38 -11.07
C THR A 220 0.29 3.04 -10.70
N TYR A 221 -1.02 3.01 -10.54
CA TYR A 221 -1.79 1.85 -10.15
C TYR A 221 -2.82 1.56 -11.23
N ASP A 222 -2.73 0.38 -11.83
CA ASP A 222 -3.71 -0.17 -12.76
C ASP A 222 -4.54 -1.22 -12.01
N TRP A 223 -5.64 -0.76 -11.43
CA TRP A 223 -6.48 -1.49 -10.50
C TRP A 223 -7.87 -1.80 -11.08
N ARG A 224 -8.58 -2.67 -10.38
CA ARG A 224 -10.03 -2.77 -10.44
C ARG A 224 -10.60 -2.30 -9.11
N LEU A 225 -11.60 -1.41 -9.16
CA LEU A 225 -12.39 -1.04 -7.99
C LEU A 225 -13.25 -2.23 -7.56
N TRP A 226 -12.97 -2.76 -6.38
CA TRP A 226 -13.74 -3.82 -5.77
C TRP A 226 -14.68 -3.26 -4.72
N THR A 227 -15.96 -3.67 -4.75
CA THR A 227 -16.94 -3.28 -3.73
C THR A 227 -16.78 -4.14 -2.47
N LEU A 228 -17.18 -3.60 -1.31
CA LEU A 228 -17.15 -4.37 -0.05
C LEU A 228 -17.93 -5.70 -0.13
N PRO A 229 -19.14 -5.78 -0.73
CA PRO A 229 -19.81 -7.06 -0.92
C PRO A 229 -18.97 -8.08 -1.71
N GLU A 230 -18.37 -7.67 -2.83
CA GLU A 230 -17.49 -8.55 -3.63
C GLU A 230 -16.28 -9.05 -2.82
N ILE A 231 -15.60 -8.16 -2.10
CA ILE A 231 -14.45 -8.52 -1.26
C ILE A 231 -14.86 -9.52 -0.18
N ARG A 232 -15.94 -9.24 0.54
CA ARG A 232 -16.45 -10.12 1.62
C ARG A 232 -16.83 -11.50 1.09
N GLU A 233 -17.56 -11.57 -0.02
CA GLU A 233 -17.96 -12.82 -0.65
C GLU A 233 -16.75 -13.63 -1.11
N LEU A 234 -15.75 -12.99 -1.74
CA LEU A 234 -14.53 -13.65 -2.19
C LEU A 234 -13.69 -14.19 -1.04
N LEU A 235 -13.61 -13.48 0.09
CA LEU A 235 -12.94 -13.95 1.29
C LEU A 235 -13.63 -15.20 1.87
N LEU A 236 -14.96 -15.19 1.97
CA LEU A 236 -15.72 -16.36 2.42
C LEU A 236 -15.57 -17.55 1.44
N GLU A 237 -15.62 -17.31 0.13
CA GLU A 237 -15.35 -18.34 -0.89
C GLU A 237 -13.92 -18.90 -0.82
N ALA A 238 -12.96 -18.09 -0.39
CA ALA A 238 -11.59 -18.53 -0.17
C ALA A 238 -11.41 -19.41 1.07
N GLY A 239 -12.41 -19.47 1.96
CA GLY A 239 -12.45 -20.34 3.12
C GLY A 239 -12.42 -19.65 4.47
N PHE A 240 -12.31 -18.31 4.53
CA PHE A 240 -12.38 -17.59 5.79
C PHE A 240 -13.75 -17.76 6.45
N GLU A 241 -13.75 -17.99 7.77
CA GLU A 241 -14.98 -18.27 8.52
C GLU A 241 -15.77 -17.00 8.83
N ARG A 242 -15.08 -15.89 9.06
CA ARG A 242 -15.67 -14.59 9.41
C ARG A 242 -14.94 -13.46 8.73
N VAL A 243 -15.71 -12.51 8.20
CA VAL A 243 -15.20 -11.26 7.62
C VAL A 243 -15.87 -10.08 8.32
N THR A 244 -15.07 -9.27 9.00
CA THR A 244 -15.53 -8.10 9.72
C THR A 244 -15.00 -6.84 9.04
N VAL A 245 -15.88 -5.89 8.79
CA VAL A 245 -15.54 -4.54 8.30
C VAL A 245 -15.44 -3.61 9.50
N TYR A 246 -14.39 -2.81 9.55
CA TYR A 246 -14.18 -1.77 10.55
C TYR A 246 -14.33 -0.43 9.85
N TRP A 247 -15.38 0.29 10.18
CA TRP A 247 -15.69 1.59 9.61
C TRP A 247 -14.95 2.68 10.35
N GLN A 248 -14.40 3.65 9.63
CA GLN A 248 -13.79 4.81 10.24
C GLN A 248 -14.86 5.72 10.82
N GLY A 249 -14.65 6.18 12.04
CA GLY A 249 -15.52 7.18 12.65
C GLY A 249 -15.22 8.58 12.11
N ASP A 250 -16.18 9.49 12.28
CA ASP A 250 -16.05 10.89 11.87
C ASP A 250 -15.39 11.71 12.98
N ASP A 251 -14.65 12.74 12.59
CA ASP A 251 -14.15 13.75 13.50
C ASP A 251 -15.28 14.77 13.77
N GLU A 252 -15.54 15.08 15.05
CA GLU A 252 -16.65 15.98 15.45
C GLU A 252 -16.46 17.43 14.98
N ASP A 253 -15.22 17.83 14.71
CA ASP A 253 -14.85 19.22 14.37
C ASP A 253 -14.52 19.43 12.87
N SER A 254 -14.47 18.36 12.09
CA SER A 254 -14.13 18.39 10.65
C SER A 254 -14.91 17.34 9.86
N ASP A 255 -14.94 17.49 8.51
CA ASP A 255 -15.50 16.48 7.60
C ASP A 255 -14.50 15.34 7.32
N GLU A 256 -13.46 15.19 8.15
CA GLU A 256 -12.43 14.16 8.00
C GLU A 256 -12.70 12.98 8.96
N GLY A 257 -12.19 11.80 8.62
CA GLY A 257 -12.26 10.65 9.52
C GLY A 257 -11.37 10.85 10.75
N ASN A 258 -11.81 10.39 11.92
CA ASN A 258 -11.08 10.54 13.19
C ASN A 258 -9.90 9.57 13.36
N GLY A 259 -9.67 8.66 12.41
CA GLY A 259 -8.62 7.65 12.49
C GLY A 259 -8.95 6.45 13.39
N GLU A 260 -10.13 6.40 13.98
CA GLU A 260 -10.60 5.28 14.80
C GLU A 260 -11.49 4.36 13.95
N PHE A 261 -11.25 3.05 14.03
CA PHE A 261 -11.95 2.04 13.23
C PHE A 261 -12.67 1.05 14.15
N GLU A 262 -14.00 1.00 14.04
CA GLU A 262 -14.83 0.10 14.84
C GLU A 262 -15.61 -0.90 13.97
N PRO A 263 -15.86 -2.12 14.48
CA PRO A 263 -16.64 -3.11 13.75
C PRO A 263 -18.04 -2.57 13.42
N ALA A 264 -18.43 -2.65 12.14
CA ALA A 264 -19.70 -2.15 11.65
C ALA A 264 -20.43 -3.18 10.78
N GLU A 265 -21.73 -3.34 11.02
CA GLU A 265 -22.62 -4.13 10.15
C GLU A 265 -23.25 -3.27 9.04
N ARG A 266 -23.23 -1.96 9.20
CA ARG A 266 -23.72 -0.96 8.27
C ARG A 266 -22.71 0.18 8.19
N GLY A 267 -22.45 0.65 6.98
CA GLY A 267 -21.72 1.87 6.73
C GLY A 267 -22.64 2.98 6.25
N GLU A 268 -22.13 4.18 6.17
CA GLU A 268 -22.81 5.34 5.62
C GLU A 268 -22.52 5.49 4.12
N ALA A 269 -23.45 6.10 3.38
CA ALA A 269 -23.33 6.27 1.94
C ALA A 269 -22.61 7.59 1.60
N ASP A 270 -21.42 7.78 2.18
CA ASP A 270 -20.61 8.96 2.03
C ASP A 270 -19.99 9.05 0.63
N GLU A 271 -19.59 10.26 0.26
CA GLU A 271 -18.91 10.49 -1.03
C GLU A 271 -17.56 9.76 -1.09
N ALA A 272 -16.84 9.68 0.04
CA ALA A 272 -15.59 8.93 0.20
C ALA A 272 -15.53 8.28 1.59
N TRP A 273 -15.05 7.04 1.66
CA TRP A 273 -14.82 6.31 2.90
C TRP A 273 -13.64 5.34 2.75
N ILE A 274 -12.99 5.06 3.87
CA ILE A 274 -11.97 4.02 4.00
C ILE A 274 -12.41 3.06 5.11
N VAL A 275 -12.11 1.78 4.93
CA VAL A 275 -12.37 0.74 5.93
C VAL A 275 -11.16 -0.17 6.07
N TYR A 276 -11.00 -0.73 7.26
CA TYR A 276 -10.21 -1.93 7.44
C TYR A 276 -11.11 -3.16 7.44
N ILE A 277 -10.54 -4.30 7.08
CA ILE A 277 -11.23 -5.57 7.00
C ILE A 277 -10.37 -6.62 7.69
N SER A 278 -10.95 -7.42 8.58
CA SER A 278 -10.33 -8.65 9.08
C SER A 278 -11.06 -9.87 8.52
N ALA A 279 -10.29 -10.84 8.04
CA ALA A 279 -10.79 -12.14 7.63
C ALA A 279 -10.14 -13.23 8.51
N GLU A 280 -10.97 -13.96 9.22
CA GLU A 280 -10.57 -14.93 10.26
C GLU A 280 -10.56 -16.34 9.69
N LYS A 281 -9.43 -17.05 9.91
CA LYS A 281 -9.31 -18.48 9.63
C LYS A 281 -9.81 -19.29 10.80
#